data_e96a06ee3467ba2d5886c0fe238e6f1a
#
_entry.id   e96a06ee3467ba2d5886c0fe238e6f1a
#
_cell.length_a   1.000
_cell.length_b   1.000
_cell.length_c   1.000
_cell.angle_alpha   90.00
_cell.angle_beta   90.00
_cell.angle_gamma   90.00
#
_symmetry.space_group_name_H-M   'P 1'
#
loop_
_entity.id
_entity.type
_entity.pdbx_description
1 polymer ?
#
loop_
_entity_poly.entity_id
_entity_poly.type
_entity_poly.pdbx_seq_one_letter_code
_entity_poly.pdbx_strand_id
1 'polypeptide(L)' 'MQIDYDPQVDVMYIELRPGEVDYTREMTSHFCVDVDKNGTPLGIEILAVKRFLAQKEPVSVTLDLEKRANVLT' A
#
# COMPACT_ATOMS: atom_id res chain seq x y z
N MET A 1 -5.68 -3.30 -13.14
CA MET A 1 -5.68 -2.53 -11.86
C MET A 1 -7.11 -2.35 -11.40
N GLN A 2 -7.35 -2.61 -10.16
CA GLN A 2 -8.68 -2.45 -9.56
C GLN A 2 -8.56 -1.65 -8.28
N ILE A 3 -9.52 -0.76 -8.06
CA ILE A 3 -9.56 0.06 -6.85
C ILE A 3 -10.87 -0.22 -6.13
N ASP A 4 -10.77 -0.63 -4.87
CA ASP A 4 -11.92 -0.91 -4.02
C ASP A 4 -11.84 -0.03 -2.77
N TYR A 5 -12.96 0.55 -2.40
CA TYR A 5 -13.06 1.37 -1.19
C TYR A 5 -14.16 0.82 -0.29
N ASP A 6 -13.81 0.56 0.96
CA ASP A 6 -14.76 0.14 1.99
C ASP A 6 -15.05 1.31 2.92
N PRO A 7 -16.24 1.93 2.80
CA PRO A 7 -16.57 3.09 3.62
C PRO A 7 -16.80 2.77 5.09
N GLN A 8 -17.08 1.50 5.43
CA GLN A 8 -17.33 1.11 6.82
C GLN A 8 -16.06 1.18 7.66
N VAL A 9 -14.94 0.82 7.07
CA VAL A 9 -13.64 0.83 7.76
C VAL A 9 -12.73 1.93 7.23
N ASP A 10 -13.18 2.67 6.22
CA ASP A 10 -12.45 3.78 5.60
C ASP A 10 -11.08 3.34 5.06
N VAL A 11 -11.07 2.22 4.34
CA VAL A 11 -9.88 1.64 3.74
C VAL A 11 -10.05 1.54 2.23
N MET A 12 -9.03 1.92 1.49
CA MET A 12 -8.98 1.77 0.04
C MET A 12 -7.90 0.76 -0.31
N TYR A 13 -8.22 -0.18 -1.20
CA TYR A 13 -7.27 -1.15 -1.71
C TYR A 13 -7.09 -0.95 -3.21
N ILE A 14 -5.84 -0.85 -3.63
CA ILE A 14 -5.48 -0.72 -5.05
C ILE A 14 -4.76 -1.99 -5.45
N GLU A 15 -5.42 -2.82 -6.25
CA GLU A 15 -4.80 -4.03 -6.79
C GLU A 15 -3.96 -3.65 -8.00
N LEU A 16 -2.66 -3.89 -7.92
CA LEU A 16 -1.73 -3.60 -9.01
C LEU A 16 -1.63 -4.77 -9.99
N ARG A 17 -1.64 -5.98 -9.46
CA ARG A 17 -1.58 -7.21 -10.25
C ARG A 17 -2.03 -8.38 -9.38
N PRO A 18 -2.51 -9.47 -10.01
CA PRO A 18 -2.83 -10.68 -9.25
C PRO A 18 -1.57 -11.36 -8.75
N GLY A 19 -1.71 -12.13 -7.69
CA GLY A 19 -0.61 -12.88 -7.12
C GLY A 19 -0.93 -13.31 -5.72
N GLU A 20 -0.03 -14.10 -5.14
CA GLU A 20 -0.17 -14.58 -3.78
C GLU A 20 0.67 -13.70 -2.85
N VAL A 21 0.00 -13.12 -1.85
CA VAL A 21 0.66 -12.26 -0.88
C VAL A 21 1.52 -13.11 0.05
N ASP A 22 2.80 -12.78 0.13
CA ASP A 22 3.71 -13.40 1.07
C ASP A 22 3.74 -12.63 2.39
N TYR A 23 3.80 -11.31 2.30
CA TYR A 23 3.73 -10.46 3.48
C TYR A 23 3.29 -9.05 3.08
N THR A 24 2.88 -8.28 4.10
CA THR A 24 2.46 -6.90 3.95
C THR A 24 3.49 -6.00 4.62
N ARG A 25 3.96 -5.02 3.87
CA ARG A 25 4.94 -4.06 4.37
C ARG A 25 4.24 -2.76 4.72
N GLU A 26 4.37 -2.34 5.98
CA GLU A 26 3.85 -1.05 6.43
C GLU A 26 4.84 0.03 6.04
N MET A 27 4.42 0.93 5.14
CA MET A 27 5.28 2.00 4.64
C MET A 27 5.18 3.25 5.51
N THR A 28 3.95 3.58 5.90
CA THR A 28 3.63 4.64 6.86
C THR A 28 2.47 4.15 7.70
N SER A 29 2.02 4.97 8.67
CA SER A 29 0.83 4.63 9.46
C SER A 29 -0.46 4.53 8.62
N HIS A 30 -0.43 5.00 7.38
CA HIS A 30 -1.61 5.02 6.49
C HIS A 30 -1.43 4.20 5.22
N PHE A 31 -0.25 3.68 4.94
CA PHE A 31 0.04 2.97 3.70
C PHE A 31 0.71 1.65 3.97
N CYS A 32 0.12 0.60 3.41
CA CYS A 32 0.70 -0.74 3.44
C CYS A 32 0.82 -1.26 2.01
N VAL A 33 1.83 -2.06 1.75
CA VAL A 33 2.04 -2.67 0.43
C VAL A 33 2.10 -4.18 0.60
N ASP A 34 1.24 -4.88 -0.14
CA ASP A 34 1.29 -6.34 -0.20
C ASP A 34 2.28 -6.75 -1.26
N VAL A 35 3.18 -7.66 -0.89
CA VAL A 35 4.22 -8.14 -1.81
C VAL A 35 4.22 -9.66 -1.85
N ASP A 36 4.69 -10.21 -2.98
CA ASP A 36 4.86 -11.64 -3.13
C ASP A 36 6.24 -12.08 -2.58
N LYS A 37 6.52 -13.36 -2.70
CA LYS A 37 7.77 -13.94 -2.19
C LYS A 37 9.02 -13.36 -2.84
N ASN A 38 8.88 -12.77 -4.02
CA ASN A 38 9.99 -12.14 -4.74
C ASN A 38 10.12 -10.66 -4.43
N GLY A 39 9.24 -10.11 -3.58
CA GLY A 39 9.21 -8.70 -3.27
C GLY A 39 8.47 -7.85 -4.29
N THR A 40 7.75 -8.48 -5.22
CA THR A 40 6.98 -7.76 -6.22
C THR A 40 5.72 -7.17 -5.58
N PRO A 41 5.44 -5.87 -5.74
CA PRO A 41 4.25 -5.27 -5.17
C PRO A 41 2.99 -5.74 -5.89
N LEU A 42 2.03 -6.24 -5.13
CA LEU A 42 0.76 -6.75 -5.65
C LEU A 42 -0.39 -5.78 -5.41
N GLY A 43 -0.35 -5.05 -4.32
CA GLY A 43 -1.42 -4.13 -3.98
C GLY A 43 -1.01 -3.11 -2.94
N ILE A 44 -1.80 -2.06 -2.85
CA ILE A 44 -1.57 -0.97 -1.88
C ILE A 44 -2.84 -0.79 -1.08
N GLU A 45 -2.70 -0.77 0.25
CA GLU A 45 -3.79 -0.49 1.17
C GLU A 45 -3.61 0.90 1.77
N ILE A 46 -4.64 1.73 1.66
CA ILE A 46 -4.63 3.08 2.22
C ILE A 46 -5.64 3.12 3.36
N LEU A 47 -5.16 3.40 4.56
CA LEU A 47 -5.96 3.47 5.77
C LEU A 47 -6.37 4.91 6.06
N ALA A 48 -7.54 5.10 6.68
CA ALA A 48 -8.07 6.40 7.04
C ALA A 48 -8.13 7.36 5.83
N VAL A 49 -8.75 6.89 4.75
CA VAL A 49 -8.78 7.60 3.46
C VAL A 49 -9.40 9.00 3.59
N LYS A 50 -10.48 9.14 4.36
CA LYS A 50 -11.15 10.44 4.52
C LYS A 50 -10.24 11.47 5.16
N ARG A 51 -9.50 11.08 6.20
CA ARG A 51 -8.54 11.97 6.85
C ARG A 51 -7.45 12.38 5.86
N PHE A 52 -7.00 11.44 5.07
CA PHE A 52 -5.95 11.66 4.08
C PHE A 52 -6.39 12.64 3.01
N LEU A 53 -7.60 12.44 2.46
CA LEU A 53 -8.15 13.30 1.41
C LEU A 53 -8.56 14.67 1.92
N ALA A 54 -8.76 14.83 3.24
CA ALA A 54 -9.11 16.11 3.83
C ALA A 54 -7.92 17.06 3.96
N GLN A 55 -6.72 16.61 3.70
CA GLN A 55 -5.54 17.47 3.76
C GLN A 55 -5.57 18.48 2.60
N LYS A 56 -5.22 19.71 2.90
CA LYS A 56 -5.26 20.79 1.91
C LYS A 56 -4.06 20.78 0.98
N GLU A 57 -2.96 20.21 1.42
CA GLU A 57 -1.74 20.15 0.64
C GLU A 57 -1.62 18.81 -0.09
N PRO A 58 -0.90 18.77 -1.22
CA PRO A 58 -0.68 17.51 -1.91
C PRO A 58 -0.03 16.50 -0.98
N VAL A 59 -0.48 15.25 -1.09
CA VAL A 59 0.07 14.14 -0.33
C VAL A 59 0.91 13.28 -1.28
N SER A 60 2.12 12.96 -0.88
CA SER A 60 2.94 12.03 -1.65
C SER A 60 3.53 10.96 -0.73
N VAL A 61 3.65 9.77 -1.28
CA VAL A 61 4.28 8.63 -0.60
C VAL A 61 5.26 8.02 -1.58
N THR A 62 6.50 7.88 -1.13
CA THR A 62 7.52 7.23 -1.95
C THR A 62 7.67 5.80 -1.50
N LEU A 63 7.50 4.87 -2.43
CA LEU A 63 7.66 3.44 -2.17
C LEU A 63 9.08 3.04 -2.57
N ASP A 64 9.92 2.81 -1.56
CA ASP A 64 11.30 2.39 -1.78
C ASP A 64 11.40 0.88 -1.54
N LEU A 65 11.03 0.11 -2.56
CA LEU A 65 11.02 -1.34 -2.48
C LEU A 65 12.42 -1.95 -2.63
N GLU A 66 13.34 -1.23 -3.23
CA GLU A 66 14.74 -1.68 -3.33
C GLU A 66 15.39 -1.74 -1.96
N LYS A 67 15.06 -0.80 -1.10
CA LYS A 67 15.58 -0.75 0.26
C LYS A 67 15.19 -2.01 1.05
N ARG A 68 14.00 -2.55 0.78
CA ARG A 68 13.55 -3.79 1.39
C ARG A 68 14.42 -4.96 0.94
N ALA A 69 14.72 -5.04 -0.35
CA ALA A 69 15.60 -6.10 -0.86
C ALA A 69 16.96 -6.05 -0.18
N ASN A 70 17.50 -4.87 0.06
CA ASN A 70 18.77 -4.68 0.75
C ASN A 70 18.71 -5.16 2.20
N VAL A 71 17.58 -4.97 2.86
CA VAL A 71 17.39 -5.40 4.24
C VAL A 71 17.39 -6.92 4.34
N LEU A 72 16.91 -7.61 3.31
CA LEU A 72 16.86 -9.07 3.30
C LEU A 72 18.21 -9.72 2.98
N THR A 73 19.11 -8.99 2.41
CA THR A 73 20.45 -9.50 2.10
C THR A 73 21.40 -9.29 3.25
#